data_b6ffa5b6c2f03572d98df165bc9968bc
#
_entry.id   b6ffa5b6c2f03572d98df165bc9968bc
#
_cell.length_a   1.000
_cell.length_b   1.000
_cell.length_c   1.000
_cell.angle_alpha   90.00
_cell.angle_beta   90.00
_cell.angle_gamma   90.00
#
_symmetry.space_group_name_H-M   'P 1'
#
loop_
_entity.id
_entity.type
_entity.pdbx_description
1 polymer ?
#
loop_
_entity_poly.entity_id
_entity_poly.type
_entity_poly.pdbx_seq_one_letter_code
_entity_poly.pdbx_strand_id
1 'polypeptide(L)'
;QRASMATHCRRILAACRFGMPSWDPEHADFESRRYWRGPVWAIMNHMLITGLADAGEEMLAQRITSDTQKLIESQGMAEYFDPMEGTGLGGMDFSWTAAIYLDHCRDRVAELLKETG
;
A
#
# COMPACT_ATOMS: atom_id res chain seq x y z
N GLN A 1 -11.25 -6.17 19.03
CA GLN A 1 -10.58 -6.69 17.81
C GLN A 1 -10.17 -5.58 16.84
N ARG A 2 -11.05 -4.62 16.48
CA ARG A 2 -10.72 -3.51 15.54
C ARG A 2 -9.57 -2.63 16.05
N ALA A 3 -9.61 -2.22 17.32
CA ALA A 3 -8.56 -1.41 17.93
C ALA A 3 -7.19 -2.12 17.94
N SER A 4 -7.18 -3.44 18.14
CA SER A 4 -5.97 -4.26 18.10
C SER A 4 -5.37 -4.34 16.69
N MET A 5 -6.19 -4.47 15.66
CA MET A 5 -5.74 -4.50 14.26
C MET A 5 -5.15 -3.14 13.84
N ALA A 6 -5.83 -2.04 14.15
CA ALA A 6 -5.32 -0.70 13.86
C ALA A 6 -3.98 -0.41 14.54
N THR A 7 -3.83 -0.82 15.81
CA THR A 7 -2.57 -0.71 16.55
C THR A 7 -1.46 -1.51 15.88
N HIS A 8 -1.75 -2.72 15.41
CA HIS A 8 -0.79 -3.56 14.68
C HIS A 8 -0.36 -2.92 13.35
N CYS A 9 -1.33 -2.39 12.59
CA CYS A 9 -1.05 -1.67 11.35
C CYS A 9 -0.15 -0.46 11.60
N ARG A 10 -0.42 0.33 12.63
CA ARG A 10 0.42 1.50 12.98
C ARG A 10 1.86 1.09 13.29
N ARG A 11 2.06 0.03 14.07
CA ARG A 11 3.39 -0.50 14.40
C ARG A 11 4.15 -0.92 13.13
N ILE A 12 3.53 -1.70 12.29
CA ILE A 12 4.15 -2.19 11.04
C ILE A 12 4.48 -1.02 10.10
N LEU A 13 3.55 -0.09 9.92
CA LEU A 13 3.78 1.10 9.08
C LEU A 13 4.85 2.04 9.63
N ALA A 14 5.05 2.07 10.94
CA ALA A 14 6.15 2.81 11.55
C ALA A 14 7.53 2.19 11.26
N ALA A 15 7.58 0.87 11.06
CA ALA A 15 8.80 0.14 10.70
C ALA A 15 9.11 0.16 9.20
N CYS A 16 8.16 0.58 8.36
CA CYS A 16 8.31 0.64 6.90
C CYS A 16 8.25 2.07 6.41
N ARG A 17 9.01 2.35 5.36
CA ARG A 17 8.99 3.66 4.70
C ARG A 17 7.80 3.79 3.74
N PHE A 18 7.41 2.71 3.09
CA PHE A 18 6.36 2.69 2.08
C PHE A 18 5.38 1.53 2.28
N GLY A 19 4.12 1.85 2.53
CA GLY A 19 3.01 0.91 2.52
C GLY A 19 3.08 -0.23 3.54
N MET A 20 2.14 -1.14 3.43
CA MET A 20 2.06 -2.32 4.27
C MET A 20 2.79 -3.49 3.59
N PRO A 21 3.83 -4.05 4.23
CA PRO A 21 4.56 -5.18 3.68
C PRO A 21 3.76 -6.48 3.77
N SER A 22 4.13 -7.47 2.98
CA SER A 22 3.53 -8.82 3.00
C SER A 22 3.98 -9.69 4.17
N TRP A 23 4.93 -9.24 4.98
CA TRP A 23 5.45 -9.92 6.16
C TRP A 23 5.78 -8.91 7.24
N ASP A 24 5.68 -9.31 8.52
CA ASP A 24 5.99 -8.43 9.64
C ASP A 24 7.48 -8.05 9.63
N PRO A 25 7.84 -6.74 9.58
CA PRO A 25 9.24 -6.31 9.52
C PRO A 25 10.09 -6.69 10.74
N GLU A 26 9.43 -6.96 11.88
CA GLU A 26 10.12 -7.39 13.10
C GLU A 26 10.33 -8.91 13.18
N HIS A 27 9.76 -9.67 12.25
CA HIS A 27 9.94 -11.11 12.20
C HIS A 27 11.31 -11.50 11.63
N ALA A 28 11.92 -12.55 12.19
CA ALA A 28 13.26 -13.01 11.78
C ALA A 28 13.37 -13.42 10.30
N ASP A 29 12.27 -13.86 9.71
CA ASP A 29 12.21 -14.28 8.30
C ASP A 29 11.85 -13.14 7.33
N PHE A 30 11.71 -11.90 7.82
CA PHE A 30 11.44 -10.76 6.95
C PHE A 30 12.63 -10.50 6.01
N GLU A 31 12.32 -10.43 4.71
CA GLU A 31 13.26 -10.03 3.67
C GLU A 31 12.57 -9.04 2.73
N SER A 32 12.98 -7.78 2.76
CA SER A 32 12.28 -6.67 2.08
C SER A 32 12.08 -6.83 0.57
N ARG A 33 12.85 -7.73 -0.06
CA ARG A 33 12.83 -8.00 -1.51
C ARG A 33 12.37 -9.39 -1.89
N ARG A 34 11.95 -10.21 -0.92
CA ARG A 34 11.63 -11.61 -1.18
C ARG A 34 10.14 -11.86 -1.33
N TYR A 35 9.63 -11.64 -2.52
CA TYR A 35 8.30 -12.01 -3.01
C TYR A 35 7.17 -11.79 -1.99
N TRP A 36 6.72 -12.83 -1.24
CA TRP A 36 5.68 -12.74 -0.21
C TRP A 36 6.22 -12.69 1.23
N ARG A 37 7.51 -12.49 1.42
CA ARG A 37 8.15 -12.39 2.75
C ARG A 37 8.71 -11.01 3.07
N GLY A 38 8.11 -9.97 2.53
CA GLY A 38 8.55 -8.62 2.79
C GLY A 38 7.93 -7.58 1.89
N PRO A 39 8.00 -7.71 0.56
CA PRO A 39 7.55 -6.69 -0.37
C PRO A 39 6.12 -6.22 -0.19
N VAL A 40 5.88 -4.98 -0.61
CA VAL A 40 4.54 -4.40 -0.78
C VAL A 40 3.94 -4.85 -2.09
N TRP A 41 2.71 -5.35 -2.04
CA TRP A 41 1.89 -5.68 -3.19
C TRP A 41 0.71 -4.71 -3.27
N ALA A 42 0.55 -4.01 -4.39
CA ALA A 42 -0.50 -3.00 -4.54
C ALA A 42 -1.90 -3.58 -4.29
N ILE A 43 -2.17 -4.80 -4.75
CA ILE A 43 -3.47 -5.47 -4.51
C ILE A 43 -3.73 -5.72 -3.03
N MET A 44 -2.73 -6.16 -2.27
CA MET A 44 -2.87 -6.41 -0.83
C MET A 44 -3.10 -5.10 -0.07
N ASN A 45 -2.38 -4.05 -0.43
CA ASN A 45 -2.57 -2.73 0.15
C ASN A 45 -3.95 -2.16 -0.20
N HIS A 46 -4.45 -2.35 -1.41
CA HIS A 46 -5.80 -1.94 -1.81
C HIS A 46 -6.89 -2.62 -0.95
N MET A 47 -6.79 -3.92 -0.74
CA MET A 47 -7.73 -4.66 0.13
C MET A 47 -7.69 -4.15 1.57
N LEU A 48 -6.50 -3.85 2.08
CA LEU A 48 -6.32 -3.31 3.42
C LEU A 48 -6.88 -1.88 3.55
N ILE A 49 -6.66 -1.02 2.55
CA ILE A 49 -7.23 0.33 2.47
C ILE A 49 -8.76 0.27 2.61
N THR A 50 -9.41 -0.59 1.83
CA THR A 50 -10.86 -0.77 1.88
C THR A 50 -11.32 -1.20 3.28
N GLY A 51 -10.67 -2.21 3.85
CA GLY A 51 -11.02 -2.71 5.19
C GLY A 51 -10.80 -1.69 6.31
N LEU A 52 -9.74 -0.88 6.21
CA LEU A 52 -9.46 0.18 7.18
C LEU A 52 -10.47 1.33 7.07
N ALA A 53 -10.83 1.75 5.86
CA ALA A 53 -11.85 2.76 5.63
C ALA A 53 -13.22 2.31 6.18
N ASP A 54 -13.64 1.09 5.90
CA ASP A 54 -14.88 0.49 6.43
C ASP A 54 -14.88 0.38 7.98
N ALA A 55 -13.70 0.27 8.57
CA ALA A 55 -13.53 0.25 10.02
C ALA A 55 -13.46 1.65 10.65
N GLY A 56 -13.49 2.74 9.85
CA GLY A 56 -13.34 4.11 10.30
C GLY A 56 -11.90 4.56 10.55
N GLU A 57 -10.91 3.80 10.10
CA GLU A 57 -9.48 4.09 10.25
C GLU A 57 -8.95 4.88 9.04
N GLU A 58 -9.57 6.02 8.78
CA GLU A 58 -9.34 6.89 7.61
C GLU A 58 -7.87 7.29 7.42
N MET A 59 -7.19 7.67 8.50
CA MET A 59 -5.80 8.14 8.42
C MET A 59 -4.84 7.01 8.01
N LEU A 60 -5.07 5.80 8.48
CA LEU A 60 -4.28 4.63 8.08
C LEU A 60 -4.54 4.29 6.61
N ALA A 61 -5.80 4.30 6.19
CA ALA A 61 -6.19 4.08 4.80
C ALA A 61 -5.52 5.10 3.88
N GLN A 62 -5.58 6.40 4.22
CA GLN A 62 -4.95 7.48 3.45
C GLN A 62 -3.42 7.34 3.38
N ARG A 63 -2.77 6.96 4.48
CA ARG A 63 -1.32 6.71 4.50
C ARG A 63 -0.95 5.61 3.50
N ILE A 64 -1.63 4.47 3.53
CA ILE A 64 -1.34 3.34 2.65
C ILE A 64 -1.64 3.70 1.19
N THR A 65 -2.74 4.41 0.94
CA THR A 65 -3.08 4.92 -0.40
C THR A 65 -1.98 5.82 -0.96
N SER A 66 -1.56 6.81 -0.18
CA SER A 66 -0.50 7.74 -0.58
C SER A 66 0.83 7.02 -0.86
N ASP A 67 1.21 6.08 0.00
CA ASP A 67 2.43 5.31 -0.18
C ASP A 67 2.38 4.44 -1.44
N THR A 68 1.25 3.79 -1.69
CA THR A 68 1.05 2.97 -2.90
C THR A 68 1.13 3.81 -4.18
N GLN A 69 0.50 4.98 -4.19
CA GLN A 69 0.59 5.91 -5.32
C GLN A 69 2.04 6.38 -5.57
N LYS A 70 2.76 6.76 -4.53
CA LYS A 70 4.17 7.18 -4.63
C LYS A 70 5.06 6.09 -5.20
N LEU A 71 4.88 4.84 -4.76
CA LEU A 71 5.62 3.70 -5.29
C LEU A 71 5.39 3.54 -6.79
N ILE A 72 4.15 3.55 -7.24
CA ILE A 72 3.79 3.37 -8.65
C ILE A 72 4.26 4.56 -9.49
N GLU A 73 4.05 5.79 -9.02
CA GLU A 73 4.46 7.00 -9.74
C GLU A 73 5.98 7.11 -9.89
N SER A 74 6.76 6.62 -8.92
CA SER A 74 8.23 6.66 -8.96
C SER A 74 8.86 5.48 -9.68
N GLN A 75 8.26 4.28 -9.64
CA GLN A 75 8.86 3.02 -10.11
C GLN A 75 8.13 2.38 -11.30
N GLY A 76 6.93 2.87 -11.64
CA GLY A 76 6.09 2.27 -12.67
C GLY A 76 5.24 1.11 -12.15
N MET A 77 4.67 0.34 -13.08
CA MET A 77 3.72 -0.75 -12.78
C MET A 77 4.45 -2.04 -12.43
N ALA A 78 5.32 -1.99 -11.42
CA ALA A 78 6.05 -3.16 -10.95
C ALA A 78 5.12 -4.18 -10.27
N GLU A 79 5.51 -5.44 -10.28
CA GLU A 79 4.76 -6.53 -9.66
C GLU A 79 4.64 -6.35 -8.14
N TYR A 80 5.73 -5.98 -7.48
CA TYR A 80 5.80 -5.65 -6.05
C TYR A 80 6.93 -4.64 -5.78
N PHE A 81 7.02 -4.14 -4.55
CA PHE A 81 7.94 -3.06 -4.21
C PHE A 81 8.64 -3.33 -2.88
N ASP A 82 9.88 -2.87 -2.76
CA ASP A 82 10.62 -2.90 -1.50
C ASP A 82 10.00 -1.90 -0.51
N PRO A 83 9.50 -2.32 0.66
CA PRO A 83 8.86 -1.43 1.62
C PRO A 83 9.82 -0.46 2.31
N MET A 84 11.12 -0.72 2.25
CA MET A 84 12.16 0.08 2.91
C MET A 84 12.74 1.13 1.95
N GLU A 85 13.07 0.72 0.73
CA GLU A 85 13.73 1.59 -0.26
C GLU A 85 12.81 2.07 -1.38
N GLY A 86 11.65 1.44 -1.55
CA GLY A 86 10.67 1.80 -2.57
C GLY A 86 10.98 1.27 -3.98
N THR A 87 11.99 0.44 -4.14
CA THR A 87 12.38 -0.11 -5.45
C THR A 87 11.29 -1.01 -6.01
N GLY A 88 10.93 -0.82 -7.28
CA GLY A 88 10.06 -1.74 -8.02
C GLY A 88 10.78 -3.05 -8.34
N LEU A 89 10.10 -4.17 -8.13
CA LEU A 89 10.65 -5.53 -8.20
C LEU A 89 9.72 -6.44 -8.99
N GLY A 90 10.23 -7.59 -9.41
CA GLY A 90 9.47 -8.56 -10.19
C GLY A 90 9.26 -8.13 -11.63
N GLY A 91 8.13 -8.53 -12.22
CA GLY A 91 7.73 -8.11 -13.57
C GLY A 91 7.37 -6.64 -13.63
N MET A 92 7.66 -6.01 -14.77
CA MET A 92 7.20 -4.65 -15.09
C MET A 92 5.92 -4.73 -15.95
N ASP A 93 5.20 -3.62 -16.05
CA ASP A 93 3.89 -3.56 -16.74
C ASP A 93 2.85 -4.54 -16.16
N PHE A 94 2.86 -4.71 -14.86
CA PHE A 94 2.04 -5.68 -14.14
C PHE A 94 0.59 -5.21 -14.03
N SER A 95 -0.34 -5.97 -14.58
CA SER A 95 -1.74 -5.56 -14.76
C SER A 95 -2.49 -5.30 -13.43
N TRP A 96 -2.23 -6.05 -12.37
CA TRP A 96 -2.85 -5.79 -11.06
C TRP A 96 -2.45 -4.42 -10.50
N THR A 97 -1.18 -4.07 -10.59
CA THR A 97 -0.67 -2.76 -10.16
C THR A 97 -1.30 -1.64 -10.97
N ALA A 98 -1.39 -1.80 -12.29
CA ALA A 98 -2.03 -0.84 -13.17
C ALA A 98 -3.51 -0.63 -12.85
N ALA A 99 -4.26 -1.71 -12.62
CA ALA A 99 -5.66 -1.66 -12.26
C ALA A 99 -5.90 -0.92 -10.93
N ILE A 100 -5.08 -1.20 -9.92
CA ILE A 100 -5.14 -0.51 -8.61
C ILE A 100 -4.83 0.98 -8.75
N TYR A 101 -3.83 1.33 -9.54
CA TYR A 101 -3.48 2.74 -9.78
C TYR A 101 -4.62 3.51 -10.46
N LEU A 102 -5.26 2.93 -11.48
CA LEU A 102 -6.42 3.53 -12.14
C LEU A 102 -7.60 3.73 -11.18
N ASP A 103 -7.84 2.78 -10.30
CA ASP A 103 -8.90 2.89 -9.30
C ASP A 103 -8.63 4.05 -8.32
N HIS A 104 -7.42 4.16 -7.81
CA HIS A 104 -7.00 5.27 -6.95
C HIS A 104 -7.07 6.64 -7.66
N CYS A 105 -6.71 6.72 -8.93
CA CYS A 105 -6.81 7.94 -9.72
C CYS A 105 -8.26 8.37 -9.93
N ARG A 106 -9.16 7.43 -10.20
CA ARG A 106 -10.60 7.69 -10.33
C ARG A 106 -11.17 8.30 -9.07
N ASP A 107 -10.84 7.75 -7.91
CA ASP A 107 -11.34 8.21 -6.63
C ASP A 107 -10.82 9.64 -6.33
N ARG A 108 -9.55 9.91 -6.61
CA ARG A 108 -8.96 11.24 -6.47
C ARG A 108 -9.63 12.29 -7.38
N VAL A 109 -9.91 11.93 -8.62
CA VAL A 109 -10.65 12.82 -9.55
C VAL A 109 -12.05 13.11 -9.03
N ALA A 110 -12.75 12.08 -8.53
CA ALA A 110 -14.07 12.24 -7.95
C ALA A 110 -14.08 13.17 -6.72
N GLU A 111 -13.07 13.10 -5.88
CA GLU A 111 -12.89 14.00 -4.73
C GLU A 111 -12.66 15.44 -5.18
N LEU A 112 -11.75 15.67 -6.12
CA LEU A 112 -11.45 17.01 -6.67
C LEU A 112 -12.67 17.66 -7.29
N LEU A 113 -13.50 16.89 -8.02
CA LEU A 113 -14.74 17.39 -8.61
C LEU A 113 -15.80 17.78 -7.55
N LYS A 114 -15.81 17.12 -6.39
CA LYS A 114 -16.69 17.52 -5.27
C LYS A 114 -16.23 18.81 -4.60
N GLU A 115 -14.93 19.03 -4.48
CA GLU A 115 -14.33 20.24 -3.88
C GLU A 115 -14.52 21.48 -4.76
N THR A 116 -14.60 21.32 -6.08
CA THR A 116 -14.78 22.40 -7.07
C THR A 116 -16.23 22.68 -7.45
N GLY A 117 -17.14 21.85 -7.04
CA GLY A 117 -18.60 22.01 -7.23
C GLY A 117 -19.26 22.56 -6.01
#